data_160c828d652e94b4e858ef9fa3237575
#
_entry.id   160c828d652e94b4e858ef9fa3237575
#
_cell.length_a   1.000
_cell.length_b   1.000
_cell.length_c   1.000
_cell.angle_alpha   90.00
_cell.angle_beta   90.00
_cell.angle_gamma   90.00
#
_symmetry.space_group_name_H-M   'P 1'
#
loop_
_entity.id
_entity.type
_entity.pdbx_description
1 polymer ?
#
loop_
_entity_poly.entity_id
_entity_poly.type
_entity_poly.pdbx_seq_one_letter_code
_entity_poly.pdbx_strand_id
1 'polypeptide(L)'
;MDNNKIMIVGTGNVGASIAYALINQRTAVNEIVLTDIIAHDAEGEAMDLRDALAVAPSYVKIKNGTYKDAKDCDVVVITAGAAQKPGESRMDLLKKNANILQGMIEQIMDSGFNGIFLVVTNPMDVMTYLTMKYSGLPAEKVIGSGTVLDSARLRTRIASYLNVNPKSVHAYQIGEHGDTELTLWSLADTGGQKVTTMLKKDIRNGISDFVKNKAYDIIDKKALLTMVLPLV
;
A
#
# COMPACT_ATOMS: atom_id res chain seq x y z
N MET A 1 5.49 -11.23 -25.20
CA MET A 1 4.41 -10.83 -24.29
C MET A 1 5.09 -10.50 -22.99
N ASP A 2 5.04 -9.26 -22.58
CA ASP A 2 5.60 -8.83 -21.30
C ASP A 2 4.85 -9.57 -20.20
N ASN A 3 5.58 -10.35 -19.43
CA ASN A 3 4.99 -11.24 -18.43
C ASN A 3 4.88 -10.44 -17.13
N ASN A 4 3.91 -9.50 -17.07
CA ASN A 4 3.69 -8.64 -15.92
C ASN A 4 3.35 -9.48 -14.68
N LYS A 5 4.37 -9.84 -13.93
CA LYS A 5 4.30 -10.72 -12.77
C LYS A 5 4.57 -9.95 -11.50
N ILE A 6 3.68 -10.10 -10.53
CA ILE A 6 3.76 -9.44 -9.23
C ILE A 6 3.88 -10.50 -8.14
N MET A 7 4.78 -10.29 -7.20
CA MET A 7 4.79 -11.02 -5.94
C MET A 7 4.25 -10.14 -4.82
N ILE A 8 3.37 -10.69 -3.98
CA ILE A 8 2.88 -10.04 -2.76
C ILE A 8 3.42 -10.82 -1.57
N VAL A 9 4.23 -10.15 -0.76
CA VAL A 9 4.82 -10.70 0.46
C VAL A 9 4.00 -10.25 1.67
N GLY A 10 3.35 -11.21 2.31
CA GLY A 10 2.35 -11.00 3.35
C GLY A 10 0.94 -11.12 2.80
N THR A 11 0.20 -12.16 3.20
CA THR A 11 -1.17 -12.44 2.77
C THR A 11 -2.22 -12.08 3.81
N GLY A 12 -1.84 -11.21 4.73
CA GLY A 12 -2.81 -10.61 5.66
C GLY A 12 -3.80 -9.67 4.95
N ASN A 13 -4.63 -8.97 5.74
CA ASN A 13 -5.71 -8.12 5.21
C ASN A 13 -5.29 -7.16 4.09
N VAL A 14 -4.10 -6.59 4.15
CA VAL A 14 -3.61 -5.64 3.15
C VAL A 14 -3.19 -6.36 1.87
N GLY A 15 -2.38 -7.41 1.98
CA GLY A 15 -1.91 -8.17 0.82
C GLY A 15 -3.04 -8.85 0.06
N ALA A 16 -3.96 -9.51 0.77
CA ALA A 16 -5.18 -10.09 0.21
C ALA A 16 -6.04 -9.04 -0.51
N SER A 17 -6.24 -7.87 0.11
CA SER A 17 -7.00 -6.78 -0.51
C SER A 17 -6.34 -6.24 -1.78
N ILE A 18 -5.00 -6.15 -1.81
CA ILE A 18 -4.25 -5.74 -3.01
C ILE A 18 -4.44 -6.78 -4.12
N ALA A 19 -4.25 -8.07 -3.81
CA ALA A 19 -4.44 -9.15 -4.78
C ALA A 19 -5.87 -9.14 -5.36
N TYR A 20 -6.89 -9.02 -4.50
CA TYR A 20 -8.27 -8.92 -4.92
C TYR A 20 -8.55 -7.69 -5.79
N ALA A 21 -7.97 -6.53 -5.44
CA ALA A 21 -8.12 -5.32 -6.25
C ALA A 21 -7.50 -5.49 -7.65
N LEU A 22 -6.32 -6.12 -7.75
CA LEU A 22 -5.64 -6.35 -9.03
C LEU A 22 -6.47 -7.20 -9.99
N ILE A 23 -7.15 -8.25 -9.51
CA ILE A 23 -7.99 -9.09 -10.37
C ILE A 23 -9.30 -8.40 -10.80
N ASN A 24 -9.79 -7.44 -10.02
CA ASN A 24 -11.06 -6.73 -10.29
C ASN A 24 -10.92 -5.43 -11.08
N GLN A 25 -9.71 -4.89 -11.26
CA GLN A 25 -9.50 -3.58 -11.89
C GLN A 25 -9.02 -3.63 -13.35
N ARG A 26 -9.01 -4.80 -14.00
CA ARG A 26 -8.48 -4.98 -15.36
C ARG A 26 -7.06 -4.43 -15.52
N THR A 27 -6.20 -4.72 -14.55
CA THR A 27 -4.79 -4.35 -14.61
C THR A 27 -4.05 -5.15 -15.68
N ALA A 28 -2.85 -4.71 -16.05
CA ALA A 28 -1.99 -5.44 -16.99
C ALA A 28 -1.26 -6.63 -16.33
N VAL A 29 -1.63 -7.03 -15.10
CA VAL A 29 -1.01 -8.14 -14.37
C VAL A 29 -1.44 -9.46 -14.95
N ASN A 30 -0.48 -10.33 -15.25
CA ASN A 30 -0.72 -11.66 -15.82
C ASN A 30 -0.53 -12.78 -14.80
N GLU A 31 0.33 -12.58 -13.79
CA GLU A 31 0.58 -13.55 -12.74
C GLU A 31 0.74 -12.86 -11.38
N ILE A 32 0.09 -13.38 -10.35
CA ILE A 32 0.26 -12.99 -8.96
C ILE A 32 0.83 -14.17 -8.18
N VAL A 33 1.95 -13.95 -7.51
CA VAL A 33 2.55 -14.90 -6.58
C VAL A 33 2.30 -14.40 -5.16
N LEU A 34 1.62 -15.19 -4.35
CA LEU A 34 1.41 -14.90 -2.94
C LEU A 34 2.45 -15.64 -2.11
N THR A 35 3.06 -14.98 -1.14
CA THR A 35 3.97 -15.62 -0.19
C THR A 35 3.77 -15.06 1.20
N ASP A 36 3.83 -15.92 2.19
CA ASP A 36 3.73 -15.56 3.60
C ASP A 36 4.69 -16.44 4.42
N ILE A 37 5.02 -16.00 5.63
CA ILE A 37 5.78 -16.81 6.59
C ILE A 37 5.01 -18.10 6.96
N ILE A 38 3.68 -18.02 6.94
CA ILE A 38 2.77 -19.16 7.08
C ILE A 38 2.33 -19.59 5.68
N ALA A 39 3.07 -20.51 5.08
CA ALA A 39 2.83 -20.95 3.69
C ALA A 39 1.40 -21.44 3.44
N HIS A 40 0.77 -22.07 4.45
CA HIS A 40 -0.61 -22.54 4.39
C HIS A 40 -1.62 -21.38 4.22
N ASP A 41 -1.37 -20.23 4.85
CA ASP A 41 -2.25 -19.06 4.73
C ASP A 41 -2.16 -18.46 3.31
N ALA A 42 -0.95 -18.38 2.74
CA ALA A 42 -0.76 -17.95 1.35
C ALA A 42 -1.41 -18.90 0.33
N GLU A 43 -1.42 -20.19 0.61
CA GLU A 43 -2.09 -21.19 -0.24
C GLU A 43 -3.61 -21.02 -0.17
N GLY A 44 -4.17 -20.89 1.04
CA GLY A 44 -5.60 -20.67 1.24
C GLY A 44 -6.09 -19.42 0.51
N GLU A 45 -5.36 -18.29 0.67
CA GLU A 45 -5.66 -17.05 -0.03
C GLU A 45 -5.57 -17.18 -1.55
N ALA A 46 -4.57 -17.91 -2.05
CA ALA A 46 -4.45 -18.18 -3.48
C ALA A 46 -5.60 -19.04 -4.02
N MET A 47 -6.14 -19.95 -3.22
CA MET A 47 -7.32 -20.77 -3.59
C MET A 47 -8.57 -19.89 -3.68
N ASP A 48 -8.83 -19.09 -2.66
CA ASP A 48 -10.00 -18.19 -2.59
C ASP A 48 -10.00 -17.17 -3.74
N LEU A 49 -8.86 -16.55 -4.01
CA LEU A 49 -8.71 -15.63 -5.14
C LEU A 49 -8.88 -16.31 -6.51
N ARG A 50 -8.46 -17.58 -6.66
CA ARG A 50 -8.70 -18.33 -7.90
C ARG A 50 -10.17 -18.60 -8.15
N ASP A 51 -10.95 -18.86 -7.11
CA ASP A 51 -12.40 -19.03 -7.23
C ASP A 51 -13.08 -17.72 -7.65
N ALA A 52 -12.58 -16.58 -7.17
CA ALA A 52 -13.07 -15.27 -7.59
C ALA A 52 -12.86 -14.96 -9.09
N LEU A 53 -11.89 -15.62 -9.76
CA LEU A 53 -11.65 -15.42 -11.19
C LEU A 53 -12.83 -15.85 -12.08
N ALA A 54 -13.73 -16.69 -11.58
CA ALA A 54 -14.94 -17.08 -12.32
C ALA A 54 -15.85 -15.90 -12.65
N VAL A 55 -15.78 -14.82 -11.86
CA VAL A 55 -16.60 -13.61 -12.01
C VAL A 55 -15.77 -12.32 -12.21
N ALA A 56 -14.45 -12.44 -12.13
CA ALA A 56 -13.54 -11.30 -12.30
C ALA A 56 -13.48 -10.83 -13.76
N PRO A 57 -13.26 -9.54 -14.01
CA PRO A 57 -13.19 -9.00 -15.37
C PRO A 57 -11.88 -9.34 -16.12
N SER A 58 -10.89 -9.89 -15.42
CA SER A 58 -9.57 -10.24 -15.96
C SER A 58 -9.19 -11.65 -15.57
N TYR A 59 -8.45 -12.34 -16.45
CA TYR A 59 -7.82 -13.59 -16.11
C TYR A 59 -6.38 -13.34 -15.67
N VAL A 60 -6.07 -13.72 -14.44
CA VAL A 60 -4.74 -13.60 -13.84
C VAL A 60 -4.35 -14.97 -13.28
N LYS A 61 -3.15 -15.43 -13.55
CA LYS A 61 -2.65 -16.66 -12.92
C LYS A 61 -2.28 -16.37 -11.47
N ILE A 62 -2.84 -17.13 -10.53
CA ILE A 62 -2.61 -16.93 -9.10
C ILE A 62 -2.01 -18.21 -8.51
N LYS A 63 -0.91 -18.07 -7.78
CA LYS A 63 -0.28 -19.17 -7.05
C LYS A 63 0.31 -18.72 -5.72
N ASN A 64 0.40 -19.62 -4.76
CA ASN A 64 1.33 -19.47 -3.66
C ASN A 64 2.76 -19.79 -4.15
N GLY A 65 3.75 -19.18 -3.53
CA GLY A 65 5.15 -19.35 -3.89
C GLY A 65 6.09 -19.07 -2.72
N THR A 66 7.35 -19.04 -3.04
CA THR A 66 8.45 -18.72 -2.11
C THR A 66 9.22 -17.50 -2.60
N TYR A 67 10.11 -16.94 -1.80
CA TYR A 67 10.96 -15.81 -2.21
C TYR A 67 11.80 -16.11 -3.47
N LYS A 68 12.05 -17.38 -3.80
CA LYS A 68 12.74 -17.78 -5.04
C LYS A 68 11.96 -17.44 -6.30
N ASP A 69 10.63 -17.38 -6.20
CA ASP A 69 9.76 -17.02 -7.33
C ASP A 69 9.84 -15.52 -7.68
N ALA A 70 10.49 -14.71 -6.83
CA ALA A 70 10.70 -13.29 -7.10
C ALA A 70 11.62 -13.05 -8.30
N LYS A 71 12.49 -14.00 -8.65
CA LYS A 71 13.45 -13.88 -9.76
C LYS A 71 12.82 -13.34 -11.05
N ASP A 72 11.62 -13.83 -11.37
CA ASP A 72 10.93 -13.50 -12.63
C ASP A 72 9.80 -12.49 -12.42
N CYS A 73 9.76 -11.81 -11.26
CA CYS A 73 8.76 -10.80 -10.98
C CYS A 73 9.24 -9.41 -11.40
N ASP A 74 8.32 -8.60 -11.93
CA ASP A 74 8.56 -7.20 -12.25
C ASP A 74 8.44 -6.32 -10.99
N VAL A 75 7.52 -6.69 -10.09
CA VAL A 75 7.24 -5.97 -8.85
C VAL A 75 7.12 -6.94 -7.68
N VAL A 76 7.76 -6.60 -6.57
CA VAL A 76 7.55 -7.24 -5.28
C VAL A 76 6.89 -6.24 -4.33
N VAL A 77 5.67 -6.54 -3.89
CA VAL A 77 4.89 -5.73 -2.95
C VAL A 77 5.12 -6.26 -1.54
N ILE A 78 5.62 -5.42 -0.64
CA ILE A 78 5.89 -5.79 0.75
C ILE A 78 4.77 -5.26 1.64
N THR A 79 3.92 -6.17 2.11
CA THR A 79 2.86 -5.90 3.08
C THR A 79 3.06 -6.63 4.40
N ALA A 80 4.07 -7.51 4.46
CA ALA A 80 4.40 -8.28 5.64
C ALA A 80 4.99 -7.42 6.75
N GLY A 81 4.54 -7.64 7.96
CA GLY A 81 5.04 -6.98 9.17
C GLY A 81 4.31 -7.51 10.40
N ALA A 82 5.01 -7.53 11.54
CA ALA A 82 4.40 -7.91 12.81
C ALA A 82 3.50 -6.78 13.33
N ALA A 83 2.33 -7.14 13.82
CA ALA A 83 1.46 -6.22 14.55
C ALA A 83 2.06 -5.90 15.94
N GLN A 84 1.80 -4.68 16.43
CA GLN A 84 2.20 -4.28 17.78
C GLN A 84 1.46 -5.10 18.83
N LYS A 85 2.22 -5.62 19.80
CA LYS A 85 1.64 -6.34 20.94
C LYS A 85 1.32 -5.39 22.10
N PRO A 86 0.35 -5.73 22.95
CA PRO A 86 0.12 -4.97 24.17
C PRO A 86 1.40 -4.83 25.00
N GLY A 87 1.75 -3.61 25.40
CA GLY A 87 2.96 -3.31 26.17
C GLY A 87 4.27 -3.21 25.35
N GLU A 88 4.27 -3.50 24.06
CA GLU A 88 5.43 -3.35 23.19
C GLU A 88 5.64 -1.88 22.80
N SER A 89 6.87 -1.37 22.93
CA SER A 89 7.16 0.00 22.49
C SER A 89 7.19 0.10 20.95
N ARG A 90 6.93 1.31 20.42
CA ARG A 90 7.06 1.57 18.97
C ARG A 90 8.47 1.26 18.45
N MET A 91 9.51 1.50 19.28
CA MET A 91 10.90 1.26 18.92
C MET A 91 11.21 -0.25 18.86
N ASP A 92 10.66 -1.05 19.77
CA ASP A 92 10.85 -2.52 19.77
C ASP A 92 10.15 -3.14 18.56
N LEU A 93 8.93 -2.68 18.26
CA LEU A 93 8.21 -3.09 17.05
C LEU A 93 8.99 -2.73 15.78
N LEU A 94 9.56 -1.52 15.71
CA LEU A 94 10.37 -1.08 14.58
C LEU A 94 11.60 -1.98 14.39
N LYS A 95 12.35 -2.26 15.46
CA LYS A 95 13.51 -3.17 15.40
C LYS A 95 13.12 -4.57 14.94
N LYS A 96 12.03 -5.10 15.46
CA LYS A 96 11.50 -6.41 15.08
C LYS A 96 11.13 -6.44 13.59
N ASN A 97 10.38 -5.44 13.11
CA ASN A 97 9.99 -5.36 11.71
C ASN A 97 11.20 -5.13 10.78
N ALA A 98 12.20 -4.37 11.21
CA ALA A 98 13.45 -4.20 10.45
C ALA A 98 14.20 -5.54 10.27
N ASN A 99 14.30 -6.37 11.30
CA ASN A 99 14.93 -7.69 11.21
C ASN A 99 14.14 -8.65 10.31
N ILE A 100 12.81 -8.65 10.42
CA ILE A 100 11.94 -9.43 9.54
C ILE A 100 12.15 -8.99 8.08
N LEU A 101 12.13 -7.69 7.83
CA LEU A 101 12.33 -7.11 6.50
C LEU A 101 13.69 -7.50 5.93
N GLN A 102 14.78 -7.39 6.74
CA GLN A 102 16.12 -7.76 6.29
C GLN A 102 16.14 -9.20 5.80
N GLY A 103 15.67 -10.15 6.59
CA GLY A 103 15.68 -11.57 6.20
C GLY A 103 14.81 -11.88 4.97
N MET A 104 13.74 -11.13 4.73
CA MET A 104 12.93 -11.24 3.52
C MET A 104 13.67 -10.69 2.30
N ILE A 105 14.24 -9.49 2.40
CA ILE A 105 14.94 -8.83 1.30
C ILE A 105 16.15 -9.64 0.87
N GLU A 106 16.96 -10.13 1.82
CA GLU A 106 18.11 -11.00 1.51
C GLU A 106 17.69 -12.22 0.67
N GLN A 107 16.65 -12.93 1.07
CA GLN A 107 16.17 -14.11 0.32
C GLN A 107 15.60 -13.75 -1.06
N ILE A 108 14.93 -12.61 -1.17
CA ILE A 108 14.42 -12.10 -2.46
C ILE A 108 15.59 -11.74 -3.38
N MET A 109 16.61 -11.05 -2.87
CA MET A 109 17.77 -10.67 -3.66
C MET A 109 18.62 -11.89 -4.06
N ASP A 110 18.74 -12.88 -3.18
CA ASP A 110 19.41 -14.16 -3.48
C ASP A 110 18.73 -14.94 -4.63
N SER A 111 17.45 -14.69 -4.90
CA SER A 111 16.76 -15.26 -6.06
C SER A 111 17.25 -14.69 -7.40
N GLY A 112 17.95 -13.56 -7.39
CA GLY A 112 18.34 -12.80 -8.58
C GLY A 112 17.29 -11.75 -9.00
N PHE A 113 16.36 -11.35 -8.10
CA PHE A 113 15.39 -10.30 -8.36
C PHE A 113 16.06 -8.98 -8.74
N ASN A 114 15.54 -8.33 -9.79
CA ASN A 114 16.03 -7.03 -10.27
C ASN A 114 14.87 -6.08 -10.70
N GLY A 115 13.66 -6.35 -10.22
CA GLY A 115 12.47 -5.55 -10.47
C GLY A 115 12.35 -4.35 -9.51
N ILE A 116 11.11 -3.98 -9.23
CA ILE A 116 10.75 -2.85 -8.35
C ILE A 116 10.19 -3.38 -7.04
N PHE A 117 10.66 -2.86 -5.91
CA PHE A 117 9.99 -3.02 -4.63
C PHE A 117 8.93 -1.94 -4.43
N LEU A 118 7.71 -2.35 -4.07
CA LEU A 118 6.65 -1.48 -3.56
C LEU A 118 6.43 -1.77 -2.09
N VAL A 119 6.79 -0.84 -1.22
CA VAL A 119 6.71 -0.99 0.23
C VAL A 119 5.43 -0.37 0.76
N VAL A 120 4.65 -1.17 1.49
CA VAL A 120 3.36 -0.78 2.09
C VAL A 120 3.37 -0.96 3.61
N THR A 121 4.30 -1.76 4.13
CA THR A 121 4.43 -2.07 5.56
C THR A 121 4.84 -0.83 6.37
N ASN A 122 4.14 -0.61 7.50
CA ASN A 122 4.45 0.48 8.44
C ASN A 122 5.57 0.11 9.43
N PRO A 123 6.36 1.12 9.85
CA PRO A 123 6.34 2.54 9.42
C PRO A 123 6.93 2.69 8.01
N MET A 124 6.07 3.07 7.07
CA MET A 124 6.30 2.92 5.63
C MET A 124 7.57 3.61 5.13
N ASP A 125 7.82 4.86 5.49
CA ASP A 125 9.00 5.60 5.03
C ASP A 125 10.30 4.96 5.51
N VAL A 126 10.33 4.51 6.78
CA VAL A 126 11.49 3.81 7.37
C VAL A 126 11.70 2.46 6.67
N MET A 127 10.62 1.69 6.48
CA MET A 127 10.71 0.39 5.80
C MET A 127 11.15 0.52 4.34
N THR A 128 10.72 1.58 3.65
CA THR A 128 11.16 1.90 2.29
C THR A 128 12.67 2.19 2.26
N TYR A 129 13.15 3.02 3.19
CA TYR A 129 14.58 3.29 3.32
C TYR A 129 15.40 2.03 3.63
N LEU A 130 14.92 1.19 4.55
CA LEU A 130 15.58 -0.06 4.90
C LEU A 130 15.58 -1.05 3.72
N THR A 131 14.47 -1.14 2.97
CA THR A 131 14.40 -1.96 1.76
C THR A 131 15.47 -1.54 0.74
N MET A 132 15.63 -0.24 0.51
CA MET A 132 16.69 0.28 -0.35
C MET A 132 18.09 -0.10 0.16
N LYS A 133 18.32 -0.02 1.47
CA LYS A 133 19.61 -0.36 2.09
C LYS A 133 19.93 -1.85 2.01
N TYR A 134 18.96 -2.71 2.28
CA TYR A 134 19.16 -4.16 2.31
C TYR A 134 19.21 -4.77 0.91
N SER A 135 18.45 -4.24 -0.04
CA SER A 135 18.45 -4.74 -1.42
C SER A 135 19.66 -4.29 -2.23
N GLY A 136 20.25 -3.14 -1.88
CA GLY A 136 21.31 -2.53 -2.70
C GLY A 136 20.83 -2.03 -4.06
N LEU A 137 19.52 -2.05 -4.33
CA LEU A 137 18.96 -1.53 -5.57
C LEU A 137 18.99 0.01 -5.59
N PRO A 138 19.04 0.62 -6.77
CA PRO A 138 18.96 2.07 -6.91
C PRO A 138 17.59 2.60 -6.45
N ALA A 139 17.57 3.86 -6.00
CA ALA A 139 16.38 4.45 -5.37
C ALA A 139 15.11 4.41 -6.25
N GLU A 140 15.25 4.53 -7.55
CA GLU A 140 14.16 4.46 -8.51
C GLU A 140 13.49 3.07 -8.60
N LYS A 141 14.10 2.04 -8.03
CA LYS A 141 13.55 0.69 -7.93
C LYS A 141 12.95 0.36 -6.56
N VAL A 142 12.93 1.30 -5.63
CA VAL A 142 12.35 1.09 -4.29
C VAL A 142 11.36 2.20 -3.98
N ILE A 143 10.10 1.88 -4.09
CA ILE A 143 8.99 2.83 -3.98
C ILE A 143 8.21 2.54 -2.70
N GLY A 144 7.99 3.56 -1.88
CA GLY A 144 7.01 3.50 -0.79
C GLY A 144 5.63 3.89 -1.28
N SER A 145 4.58 3.31 -0.72
CA SER A 145 3.19 3.72 -1.01
C SER A 145 2.91 5.17 -0.62
N GLY A 146 3.74 5.76 0.20
CA GLY A 146 3.71 7.17 0.56
C GLY A 146 2.37 7.61 1.14
N THR A 147 2.01 8.82 0.81
CA THR A 147 0.77 9.48 1.22
C THR A 147 -0.39 9.31 0.20
N VAL A 148 -0.35 8.25 -0.62
CA VAL A 148 -1.41 7.96 -1.61
C VAL A 148 -2.77 7.76 -0.93
N LEU A 149 -2.79 6.99 0.18
CA LEU A 149 -4.01 6.78 0.95
C LEU A 149 -4.52 8.08 1.59
N ASP A 150 -3.64 8.88 2.15
CA ASP A 150 -3.99 10.14 2.80
C ASP A 150 -4.49 11.15 1.77
N SER A 151 -3.89 11.16 0.59
CA SER A 151 -4.39 11.93 -0.56
C SER A 151 -5.79 11.48 -1.01
N ALA A 152 -6.07 10.18 -1.00
CA ALA A 152 -7.41 9.66 -1.30
C ALA A 152 -8.44 10.08 -0.23
N ARG A 153 -8.07 10.04 1.04
CA ARG A 153 -8.89 10.53 2.17
C ARG A 153 -9.16 12.03 2.03
N LEU A 154 -8.13 12.82 1.70
CA LEU A 154 -8.23 14.24 1.45
C LEU A 154 -9.21 14.55 0.33
N ARG A 155 -9.06 13.90 -0.83
CA ARG A 155 -9.93 14.06 -2.00
C ARG A 155 -11.38 13.72 -1.68
N THR A 156 -11.62 12.61 -0.98
CA THR A 156 -12.96 12.20 -0.55
C THR A 156 -13.56 13.23 0.41
N ARG A 157 -12.77 13.78 1.33
CA ARG A 157 -13.25 14.77 2.30
C ARG A 157 -13.58 16.10 1.65
N ILE A 158 -12.72 16.61 0.76
CA ILE A 158 -13.00 17.83 -0.03
C ILE A 158 -14.27 17.63 -0.87
N ALA A 159 -14.38 16.51 -1.56
CA ALA A 159 -15.53 16.19 -2.39
C ALA A 159 -16.86 16.21 -1.62
N SER A 160 -16.86 15.70 -0.39
CA SER A 160 -18.02 15.74 0.51
C SER A 160 -18.46 17.16 0.87
N TYR A 161 -17.51 18.10 1.06
CA TYR A 161 -17.84 19.51 1.31
C TYR A 161 -18.35 20.25 0.08
N LEU A 162 -17.82 19.91 -1.10
CA LEU A 162 -18.16 20.58 -2.35
C LEU A 162 -19.30 19.90 -3.12
N ASN A 163 -19.78 18.76 -2.61
CA ASN A 163 -20.80 17.92 -3.26
C ASN A 163 -20.44 17.54 -4.70
N VAL A 164 -19.19 17.08 -4.90
CA VAL A 164 -18.66 16.64 -6.20
C VAL A 164 -18.15 15.20 -6.12
N ASN A 165 -17.88 14.58 -7.27
CA ASN A 165 -17.27 13.25 -7.29
C ASN A 165 -15.82 13.34 -6.80
N PRO A 166 -15.35 12.48 -5.88
CA PRO A 166 -13.94 12.46 -5.43
C PRO A 166 -12.91 12.34 -6.56
N LYS A 167 -13.26 11.69 -7.67
CA LYS A 167 -12.41 11.59 -8.87
C LYS A 167 -12.18 12.93 -9.56
N SER A 168 -13.06 13.91 -9.34
CA SER A 168 -12.92 15.27 -9.89
C SER A 168 -12.08 16.20 -9.02
N VAL A 169 -11.64 15.73 -7.85
CA VAL A 169 -10.80 16.51 -6.93
C VAL A 169 -9.35 16.13 -7.12
N HIS A 170 -8.50 17.10 -7.43
CA HIS A 170 -7.06 16.98 -7.49
C HIS A 170 -6.46 17.63 -6.24
N ALA A 171 -6.04 16.83 -5.28
CA ALA A 171 -5.44 17.27 -4.04
C ALA A 171 -4.49 16.20 -3.48
N TYR A 172 -3.42 16.64 -2.83
CA TYR A 172 -2.35 15.77 -2.37
C TYR A 172 -1.97 16.06 -0.93
N GLN A 173 -1.78 14.98 -0.17
CA GLN A 173 -0.94 14.99 1.02
C GLN A 173 0.49 14.69 0.59
N ILE A 174 1.47 15.35 1.19
CA ILE A 174 2.89 15.16 0.88
C ILE A 174 3.70 15.06 2.17
N GLY A 175 4.95 14.62 2.06
CA GLY A 175 5.86 14.41 3.17
C GLY A 175 5.82 12.96 3.67
N GLU A 176 6.12 12.76 4.95
CA GLU A 176 6.10 11.48 5.62
C GLU A 176 4.65 10.98 5.79
N HIS A 177 4.43 9.67 5.58
CA HIS A 177 3.15 9.05 5.92
C HIS A 177 3.01 8.94 7.45
N GLY A 178 2.39 9.94 8.08
CA GLY A 178 2.24 10.04 9.52
C GLY A 178 1.80 11.43 9.98
N ASP A 179 2.08 11.74 11.25
CA ASP A 179 1.61 12.97 11.90
C ASP A 179 2.23 14.26 11.31
N THR A 180 3.34 14.13 10.57
CA THR A 180 4.06 15.27 9.96
C THR A 180 3.66 15.55 8.51
N GLU A 181 2.72 14.78 7.95
CA GLU A 181 2.21 14.99 6.60
C GLU A 181 1.65 16.41 6.40
N LEU A 182 1.74 16.91 5.18
CA LEU A 182 1.31 18.27 4.83
C LEU A 182 0.29 18.24 3.69
N THR A 183 -0.84 18.93 3.88
CA THR A 183 -1.83 19.14 2.82
C THR A 183 -1.37 20.23 1.85
N LEU A 184 -1.20 19.88 0.58
CA LEU A 184 -0.75 20.81 -0.46
C LEU A 184 -1.92 21.63 -1.04
N TRP A 185 -2.47 22.55 -0.23
CA TRP A 185 -3.64 23.36 -0.60
C TRP A 185 -3.42 24.26 -1.82
N SER A 186 -2.19 24.70 -2.09
CA SER A 186 -1.86 25.56 -3.23
C SER A 186 -2.13 24.91 -4.59
N LEU A 187 -2.06 23.57 -4.66
CA LEU A 187 -2.34 22.79 -5.87
C LEU A 187 -3.71 22.13 -5.85
N ALA A 188 -4.48 22.25 -4.74
CA ALA A 188 -5.80 21.64 -4.67
C ALA A 188 -6.81 22.34 -5.58
N ASP A 189 -7.41 21.58 -6.51
CA ASP A 189 -8.44 22.07 -7.42
C ASP A 189 -9.55 21.04 -7.68
N THR A 190 -10.66 21.54 -8.22
CA THR A 190 -11.73 20.72 -8.81
C THR A 190 -12.33 21.46 -10.00
N GLY A 191 -12.43 20.80 -11.15
CA GLY A 191 -12.95 21.42 -12.38
C GLY A 191 -12.18 22.67 -12.79
N GLY A 192 -10.87 22.75 -12.52
CA GLY A 192 -10.00 23.90 -12.82
C GLY A 192 -10.13 25.06 -11.85
N GLN A 193 -10.96 24.96 -10.80
CA GLN A 193 -11.09 25.98 -9.79
C GLN A 193 -10.32 25.61 -8.51
N LYS A 194 -9.58 26.57 -7.96
CA LYS A 194 -8.81 26.36 -6.73
C LYS A 194 -9.73 26.10 -5.52
N VAL A 195 -9.50 25.02 -4.82
CA VAL A 195 -10.23 24.70 -3.58
C VAL A 195 -10.06 25.80 -2.52
N THR A 196 -8.95 26.50 -2.54
CA THR A 196 -8.68 27.64 -1.63
C THR A 196 -9.62 28.83 -1.83
N THR A 197 -10.23 28.98 -3.00
CA THR A 197 -11.25 30.00 -3.26
C THR A 197 -12.65 29.54 -2.91
N MET A 198 -12.87 28.22 -2.86
CA MET A 198 -14.18 27.62 -2.59
C MET A 198 -14.40 27.33 -1.10
N LEU A 199 -13.34 26.96 -0.37
CA LEU A 199 -13.41 26.61 1.05
C LEU A 199 -12.63 27.62 1.91
N LYS A 200 -13.26 28.09 2.98
CA LYS A 200 -12.63 28.96 3.98
C LYS A 200 -11.47 28.24 4.68
N LYS A 201 -10.56 29.01 5.25
CA LYS A 201 -9.33 28.50 5.90
C LYS A 201 -9.64 27.57 7.08
N ASP A 202 -10.63 27.89 7.89
CA ASP A 202 -11.06 27.08 9.03
C ASP A 202 -11.57 25.70 8.59
N ILE A 203 -12.38 25.63 7.52
CA ILE A 203 -12.83 24.38 6.92
C ILE A 203 -11.64 23.56 6.40
N ARG A 204 -10.71 24.20 5.70
CA ARG A 204 -9.50 23.53 5.18
C ARG A 204 -8.62 22.96 6.30
N ASN A 205 -8.45 23.70 7.40
CA ASN A 205 -7.74 23.20 8.57
C ASN A 205 -8.44 21.97 9.16
N GLY A 206 -9.75 22.02 9.35
CA GLY A 206 -10.53 20.89 9.83
C GLY A 206 -10.48 19.67 8.90
N ILE A 207 -10.33 19.87 7.59
CA ILE A 207 -10.10 18.77 6.63
C ILE A 207 -8.72 18.16 6.82
N SER A 208 -7.67 18.98 6.98
CA SER A 208 -6.31 18.47 7.24
C SER A 208 -6.24 17.67 8.53
N ASP A 209 -6.85 18.16 9.61
CA ASP A 209 -6.91 17.45 10.89
C ASP A 209 -7.69 16.13 10.77
N PHE A 210 -8.80 16.13 10.03
CA PHE A 210 -9.57 14.92 9.76
C PHE A 210 -8.73 13.86 9.04
N VAL A 211 -7.94 14.24 8.04
CA VAL A 211 -7.10 13.28 7.28
C VAL A 211 -6.06 12.64 8.19
N LYS A 212 -5.34 13.45 8.97
CA LYS A 212 -4.33 12.97 9.94
C LYS A 212 -4.90 11.99 10.96
N ASN A 213 -6.09 12.27 11.49
CA ASN A 213 -6.70 11.45 12.53
C ASN A 213 -7.49 10.26 11.99
N LYS A 214 -7.72 10.17 10.67
CA LYS A 214 -8.60 9.16 10.08
C LYS A 214 -8.17 7.72 10.33
N ALA A 215 -6.87 7.46 10.39
CA ALA A 215 -6.34 6.13 10.69
C ALA A 215 -6.75 5.68 12.11
N TYR A 216 -6.60 6.56 13.10
CA TYR A 216 -6.98 6.28 14.49
C TYR A 216 -8.49 6.01 14.63
N ASP A 217 -9.33 6.82 13.95
CA ASP A 217 -10.78 6.60 13.93
C ASP A 217 -11.18 5.24 13.35
N ILE A 218 -10.47 4.78 12.33
CA ILE A 218 -10.74 3.48 11.69
C ILE A 218 -10.28 2.34 12.61
N ILE A 219 -9.11 2.45 13.23
CA ILE A 219 -8.58 1.45 14.16
C ILE A 219 -9.50 1.29 15.36
N ASP A 220 -9.95 2.40 15.95
CA ASP A 220 -10.88 2.39 17.07
C ASP A 220 -12.17 1.62 16.75
N LYS A 221 -12.71 1.80 15.54
CA LYS A 221 -13.98 1.18 15.12
C LYS A 221 -13.86 -0.26 14.62
N LYS A 222 -12.72 -0.63 14.05
CA LYS A 222 -12.51 -1.95 13.40
C LYS A 222 -11.60 -2.88 14.18
N ALA A 223 -10.94 -2.39 15.23
CA ALA A 223 -9.85 -3.07 15.95
C ALA A 223 -8.64 -3.43 15.05
N LEU A 224 -8.67 -3.12 13.75
CA LEU A 224 -7.57 -3.34 12.81
C LEU A 224 -7.71 -2.44 11.57
N LEU A 225 -6.59 -2.16 10.92
CA LEU A 225 -6.56 -1.48 9.62
C LEU A 225 -6.61 -2.51 8.49
N THR A 226 -7.72 -2.52 7.77
CA THR A 226 -7.80 -3.15 6.45
C THR A 226 -7.68 -2.03 5.43
N MET A 227 -6.54 -1.88 4.79
CA MET A 227 -6.35 -0.88 3.76
C MET A 227 -6.53 -1.50 2.39
N VAL A 228 -7.54 -1.06 1.66
CA VAL A 228 -7.57 -1.23 0.21
C VAL A 228 -6.86 -0.02 -0.37
N LEU A 229 -5.60 -0.18 -0.73
CA LEU A 229 -4.94 0.78 -1.61
C LEU A 229 -5.47 0.52 -3.02
N PRO A 230 -6.09 1.52 -3.68
CA PRO A 230 -6.27 1.44 -5.11
C PRO A 230 -4.88 1.57 -5.75
N LEU A 231 -4.26 0.45 -6.08
CA LEU A 231 -3.12 0.44 -7.00
C LEU A 231 -3.72 0.70 -8.40
N VAL A 232 -3.71 1.95 -8.82
CA VAL A 232 -4.05 2.36 -10.20
C VAL A 232 -2.78 2.70 -10.92
#